data_16b7690858c24c893321b6c610ed75e0
#
_entry.id   16b7690858c24c893321b6c610ed75e0
#
_cell.length_a   1.000
_cell.length_b   1.000
_cell.length_c   1.000
_cell.angle_alpha   90.00
_cell.angle_beta   90.00
_cell.angle_gamma   90.00
#
_symmetry.space_group_name_H-M   'P 1'
#
loop_
_entity.id
_entity.type
_entity.pdbx_description
1 polymer ?
#
loop_
_entity_poly.entity_id
_entity_poly.type
_entity_poly.pdbx_seq_one_letter_code
_entity_poly.pdbx_strand_id
1 'polypeptide(L)'
;VTGVQTCALPILFCLHVPWEMKAKNGVIKGLLRDTGRGLLPDEVLFRRKSPYPKTYDRAYETLLASQMRELLHDSSSPLLPLLDKTKTEQFLESPSDYGRPWYGQLMAGPQLIAYLLQIDFWMREYQVELLL
;
A
#
# COMPACT_ATOMS: atom_id res chain seq x y z
N VAL A 1 -29.01 7.73 -8.53
CA VAL A 1 -28.84 6.79 -9.64
C VAL A 1 -27.89 7.37 -10.70
N THR A 2 -27.87 8.68 -10.89
CA THR A 2 -27.04 9.34 -11.91
C THR A 2 -25.55 9.36 -11.61
N GLY A 3 -25.11 9.31 -10.35
CA GLY A 3 -23.71 9.38 -9.96
C GLY A 3 -22.85 8.19 -10.46
N VAL A 4 -23.38 6.99 -10.49
CA VAL A 4 -22.65 5.80 -10.93
C VAL A 4 -22.42 5.83 -12.46
N GLN A 5 -23.40 6.28 -13.22
CA GLN A 5 -23.26 6.42 -14.67
C GLN A 5 -22.26 7.50 -15.06
N THR A 6 -22.20 8.60 -14.32
CA THR A 6 -21.25 9.69 -14.54
C THR A 6 -19.80 9.26 -14.32
N CYS A 7 -19.56 8.33 -13.38
CA CYS A 7 -18.23 7.75 -13.17
C CYS A 7 -17.84 6.71 -14.23
N ALA A 8 -18.81 5.96 -14.77
CA ALA A 8 -18.54 4.92 -15.77
C ALA A 8 -18.03 5.49 -17.10
N LEU A 9 -18.57 6.61 -17.57
CA LEU A 9 -18.18 7.21 -18.86
C LEU A 9 -16.70 7.62 -18.91
N PRO A 10 -16.13 8.35 -17.93
CA PRO A 10 -14.70 8.65 -17.90
C PRO A 10 -13.82 7.39 -17.81
N ILE A 11 -14.27 6.36 -17.09
CA ILE A 11 -13.53 5.10 -16.98
C ILE A 11 -13.51 4.39 -18.34
N LEU A 12 -14.65 4.24 -18.99
CA LEU A 12 -14.76 3.62 -20.31
C LEU A 12 -13.94 4.38 -21.35
N PHE A 13 -14.03 5.72 -21.36
CA PHE A 13 -13.21 6.54 -22.23
C PHE A 13 -11.73 6.29 -21.98
N CYS A 14 -11.28 6.35 -20.74
CA CYS A 14 -9.87 6.13 -20.40
C CYS A 14 -9.39 4.72 -20.75
N LEU A 15 -10.23 3.69 -20.70
CA LEU A 15 -9.87 2.34 -21.13
C LEU A 15 -9.54 2.28 -22.63
N HIS A 16 -10.26 3.00 -23.45
CA HIS A 16 -10.07 3.02 -24.91
C HIS A 16 -8.94 3.94 -25.39
N VAL A 17 -8.47 4.87 -24.55
CA VAL A 17 -7.33 5.73 -24.90
C VAL A 17 -6.05 4.89 -25.02
N PRO A 18 -5.27 4.98 -26.10
CA PRO A 18 -4.00 4.29 -26.24
C PRO A 18 -3.01 4.63 -25.12
N TRP A 19 -2.18 3.66 -24.76
CA TRP A 19 -1.22 3.85 -23.67
C TRP A 19 -0.23 4.98 -23.94
N GLU A 20 0.19 5.14 -25.18
CA GLU A 20 1.10 6.18 -25.64
C GLU A 20 0.57 7.60 -25.39
N MET A 21 -0.75 7.76 -25.37
CA MET A 21 -1.40 9.03 -24.99
C MET A 21 -1.51 9.20 -23.48
N LYS A 22 -1.74 8.10 -22.75
CA LYS A 22 -1.85 8.13 -21.28
C LYS A 22 -0.50 8.41 -20.62
N ALA A 23 0.58 7.87 -21.18
CA ALA A 23 1.94 7.96 -20.65
C ALA A 23 2.92 8.46 -21.74
N LYS A 24 2.58 9.54 -22.39
CA LYS A 24 3.38 10.18 -23.45
C LYS A 24 4.81 10.45 -22.96
N ASN A 25 5.80 9.94 -23.70
CA ASN A 25 7.21 10.07 -23.36
C ASN A 25 7.57 9.54 -21.96
N GLY A 26 6.87 8.52 -21.46
CA GLY A 26 7.07 7.97 -20.12
C GLY A 26 6.52 8.82 -18.96
N VAL A 27 5.86 9.93 -19.28
CA VAL A 27 5.27 10.81 -18.27
C VAL A 27 3.89 10.27 -17.88
N ILE A 28 3.77 9.83 -16.64
CA ILE A 28 2.50 9.34 -16.08
C ILE A 28 1.44 10.45 -16.12
N LYS A 29 0.22 10.08 -16.51
CA LYS A 29 -0.92 10.99 -16.68
C LYS A 29 -0.68 12.08 -17.74
N GLY A 30 0.05 11.75 -18.81
CA GLY A 30 0.41 12.67 -19.87
C GLY A 30 -0.80 13.41 -20.47
N LEU A 31 -1.85 12.68 -20.82
CA LEU A 31 -3.09 13.25 -21.34
C LEU A 31 -3.71 14.30 -20.40
N LEU A 32 -3.81 13.96 -19.10
CA LEU A 32 -4.35 14.87 -18.10
C LEU A 32 -3.47 16.13 -17.92
N ARG A 33 -2.16 15.97 -18.00
CA ARG A 33 -1.22 17.10 -17.93
C ARG A 33 -1.32 18.00 -19.16
N ASP A 34 -1.50 17.41 -20.34
CA ASP A 34 -1.66 18.18 -21.57
C ASP A 34 -2.95 19.00 -21.56
N THR A 35 -4.06 18.48 -21.02
CA THR A 35 -5.31 19.24 -20.88
C THR A 35 -5.20 20.37 -19.85
N GLY A 36 -4.30 20.25 -18.88
CA GLY A 36 -4.06 21.28 -17.87
C GLY A 36 -3.13 22.43 -18.33
N ARG A 37 -2.48 22.30 -19.49
CA ARG A 37 -1.59 23.35 -20.01
C ARG A 37 -2.36 24.64 -20.27
N GLY A 38 -1.80 25.75 -19.78
CA GLY A 38 -2.45 27.06 -19.86
C GLY A 38 -3.57 27.29 -18.83
N LEU A 39 -4.01 26.24 -18.11
CA LEU A 39 -4.98 26.34 -17.02
C LEU A 39 -4.30 26.27 -15.64
N LEU A 40 -3.21 25.54 -15.54
CA LEU A 40 -2.46 25.34 -14.30
C LEU A 40 -0.99 25.75 -14.48
N PRO A 41 -0.34 26.29 -13.44
CA PRO A 41 1.11 26.53 -13.45
C PRO A 41 1.89 25.24 -13.68
N ASP A 42 3.02 25.33 -14.36
CA ASP A 42 3.88 24.16 -14.67
C ASP A 42 4.37 23.45 -13.41
N GLU A 43 4.62 24.15 -12.32
CA GLU A 43 4.99 23.60 -11.02
C GLU A 43 3.93 22.63 -10.48
N VAL A 44 2.66 22.87 -10.75
CA VAL A 44 1.54 22.00 -10.37
C VAL A 44 1.43 20.83 -11.34
N LEU A 45 1.50 21.11 -12.65
CA LEU A 45 1.35 20.11 -13.71
C LEU A 45 2.43 19.04 -13.65
N PHE A 46 3.67 19.43 -13.38
CA PHE A 46 4.83 18.53 -13.40
C PHE A 46 5.32 18.16 -12.00
N ARG A 47 4.57 18.51 -10.95
CA ARG A 47 4.92 18.14 -9.59
C ARG A 47 5.10 16.62 -9.46
N ARG A 48 6.18 16.20 -8.84
CA ARG A 48 6.37 14.82 -8.42
C ARG A 48 5.27 14.41 -7.44
N LYS A 49 4.75 13.20 -7.61
CA LYS A 49 3.83 12.64 -6.63
C LYS A 49 4.53 12.53 -5.29
N SER A 50 4.04 13.23 -4.28
CA SER A 50 4.48 13.04 -2.90
C SER A 50 3.57 12.03 -2.22
N PRO A 51 4.12 11.12 -1.41
CA PRO A 51 3.31 10.23 -0.58
C PRO A 51 2.55 11.05 0.47
N TYR A 52 1.47 10.46 0.98
CA TYR A 52 0.82 11.02 2.16
C TYR A 52 1.79 11.00 3.35
N PRO A 53 1.65 11.93 4.32
CA PRO A 53 2.42 11.90 5.55
C PRO A 53 2.26 10.53 6.21
N LYS A 54 3.39 9.96 6.64
CA LYS A 54 3.39 8.72 7.40
C LYS A 54 3.20 9.06 8.87
N THR A 55 2.51 8.20 9.60
CA THR A 55 2.44 8.30 11.06
C THR A 55 3.73 7.72 11.63
N TYR A 56 4.47 8.53 12.36
CA TYR A 56 5.66 8.14 13.12
C TYR A 56 5.32 8.07 14.61
N ASP A 57 4.35 7.24 14.95
CA ASP A 57 3.96 7.03 16.35
C ASP A 57 4.72 5.81 16.90
N ARG A 58 5.63 6.06 17.82
CA ARG A 58 6.41 5.01 18.47
C ARG A 58 5.56 4.08 19.32
N ALA A 59 4.50 4.59 19.94
CA ALA A 59 3.60 3.76 20.74
C ALA A 59 2.86 2.75 19.83
N TYR A 60 2.40 3.20 18.66
CA TYR A 60 1.80 2.34 17.65
C TYR A 60 2.76 1.26 17.16
N GLU A 61 4.00 1.64 16.83
CA GLU A 61 5.04 0.70 16.40
C GLU A 61 5.36 -0.36 17.47
N THR A 62 5.51 0.08 18.72
CA THR A 62 5.78 -0.82 19.84
C THR A 62 4.63 -1.79 20.09
N LEU A 63 3.38 -1.32 19.99
CA LEU A 63 2.20 -2.15 20.15
C LEU A 63 2.14 -3.23 19.06
N LEU A 64 2.33 -2.85 17.80
CA LEU A 64 2.33 -3.80 16.69
C LEU A 64 3.45 -4.83 16.80
N ALA A 65 4.65 -4.40 17.22
CA ALA A 65 5.77 -5.30 17.43
C ALA A 65 5.50 -6.30 18.56
N SER A 66 4.85 -5.87 19.64
CA SER A 66 4.43 -6.75 20.73
C SER A 66 3.44 -7.81 20.24
N GLN A 67 2.38 -7.38 19.56
CA GLN A 67 1.37 -8.29 19.00
C GLN A 67 1.97 -9.27 18.00
N MET A 68 2.91 -8.83 17.16
CA MET A 68 3.56 -9.72 16.21
C MET A 68 4.45 -10.75 16.89
N ARG A 69 5.14 -10.40 17.99
CA ARG A 69 5.89 -11.37 18.79
C ARG A 69 4.97 -12.39 19.44
N GLU A 70 3.83 -11.96 19.97
CA GLU A 70 2.80 -12.87 20.50
C GLU A 70 2.34 -13.86 19.43
N LEU A 71 2.04 -13.39 18.22
CA LEU A 71 1.66 -14.22 17.09
C LEU A 71 2.74 -15.23 16.74
N LEU A 72 4.02 -14.84 16.71
CA LEU A 72 5.14 -15.75 16.40
C LEU A 72 5.31 -16.88 17.43
N HIS A 73 4.75 -16.73 18.63
CA HIS A 73 4.74 -17.76 19.69
C HIS A 73 3.41 -18.52 19.79
N ASP A 74 2.39 -18.09 19.06
CA ASP A 74 1.09 -18.76 19.03
C ASP A 74 1.05 -19.85 17.96
N SER A 75 1.24 -21.09 18.38
CA SER A 75 1.21 -22.26 17.48
C SER A 75 -0.13 -22.47 16.76
N SER A 76 -1.20 -21.81 17.21
CA SER A 76 -2.51 -21.87 16.57
C SER A 76 -2.68 -20.85 15.45
N SER A 77 -1.72 -19.96 15.23
CA SER A 77 -1.80 -18.97 14.17
C SER A 77 -1.76 -19.61 12.78
N PRO A 78 -2.79 -19.42 11.95
CA PRO A 78 -2.81 -19.92 10.59
C PRO A 78 -1.81 -19.20 9.67
N LEU A 79 -1.28 -18.07 10.09
CA LEU A 79 -0.30 -17.30 9.34
C LEU A 79 1.14 -17.86 9.52
N LEU A 80 1.43 -18.53 10.64
CA LEU A 80 2.78 -19.01 10.95
C LEU A 80 3.45 -19.82 9.83
N PRO A 81 2.77 -20.74 9.15
CA PRO A 81 3.37 -21.52 8.06
C PRO A 81 3.84 -20.68 6.87
N LEU A 82 3.33 -19.47 6.74
CA LEU A 82 3.65 -18.53 5.66
C LEU A 82 4.78 -17.55 6.05
N LEU A 83 5.22 -17.56 7.32
CA LEU A 83 6.22 -16.62 7.82
C LEU A 83 7.57 -17.32 8.05
N ASP A 84 8.64 -16.64 7.66
CA ASP A 84 9.97 -16.95 8.15
C ASP A 84 10.15 -16.28 9.52
N LYS A 85 10.06 -17.09 10.59
CA LYS A 85 10.10 -16.60 11.97
C LYS A 85 11.37 -15.78 12.24
N THR A 86 12.53 -16.28 11.83
CA THR A 86 13.82 -15.63 12.08
C THR A 86 13.90 -14.28 11.38
N LYS A 87 13.49 -14.22 10.11
CA LYS A 87 13.47 -12.95 9.37
C LYS A 87 12.45 -11.97 9.93
N THR A 88 11.32 -12.47 10.41
CA THR A 88 10.29 -11.62 11.03
C THR A 88 10.80 -11.05 12.34
N GLU A 89 11.46 -11.83 13.19
CA GLU A 89 12.08 -11.34 14.43
C GLU A 89 13.15 -10.28 14.14
N GLN A 90 14.05 -10.53 13.17
CA GLN A 90 15.04 -9.55 12.74
C GLN A 90 14.41 -8.27 12.24
N PHE A 91 13.31 -8.38 11.50
CA PHE A 91 12.56 -7.23 11.01
C PHE A 91 11.95 -6.40 12.15
N LEU A 92 11.47 -7.03 13.22
CA LEU A 92 10.93 -6.35 14.40
C LEU A 92 12.01 -5.62 15.23
N GLU A 93 13.26 -6.03 15.13
CA GLU A 93 14.40 -5.39 15.77
C GLU A 93 14.99 -4.25 14.93
N SER A 94 14.61 -4.16 13.67
CA SER A 94 15.14 -3.14 12.77
C SER A 94 14.59 -1.75 13.10
N PRO A 95 15.38 -0.67 12.88
CA PRO A 95 14.88 0.70 13.05
C PRO A 95 13.65 0.95 12.17
N SER A 96 12.70 1.72 12.67
CA SER A 96 11.48 2.09 11.94
C SER A 96 11.73 2.86 10.65
N ASP A 97 12.89 3.46 10.52
CA ASP A 97 13.30 4.21 9.32
C ASP A 97 13.99 3.29 8.31
N TYR A 98 13.20 2.60 7.51
CA TYR A 98 13.70 1.82 6.38
C TYR A 98 14.08 2.70 5.18
N GLY A 99 14.02 4.01 5.28
CA GLY A 99 14.37 4.96 4.23
C GLY A 99 13.60 4.82 2.93
N ARG A 100 12.94 3.68 2.71
CA ARG A 100 12.14 3.39 1.52
C ARG A 100 10.84 2.67 1.89
N PRO A 101 9.71 3.02 1.27
CA PRO A 101 8.48 2.25 1.41
C PRO A 101 8.72 0.81 0.95
N TRP A 102 8.33 -0.15 1.75
CA TRP A 102 8.55 -1.56 1.44
C TRP A 102 7.65 -2.05 0.30
N TYR A 103 6.40 -1.60 0.28
CA TYR A 103 5.43 -1.93 -0.76
C TYR A 103 4.68 -0.67 -1.18
N GLY A 104 4.90 -0.24 -2.40
CA GLY A 104 4.34 1.01 -2.88
C GLY A 104 4.82 2.23 -2.07
N GLN A 105 4.10 3.34 -2.17
CA GLN A 105 4.49 4.60 -1.54
C GLN A 105 4.00 4.75 -0.08
N LEU A 106 3.16 3.83 0.40
CA LEU A 106 2.42 3.99 1.64
C LEU A 106 2.82 3.02 2.76
N MET A 107 3.49 1.91 2.44
CA MET A 107 3.89 0.94 3.46
C MET A 107 5.29 1.20 3.99
N ALA A 108 5.38 1.45 5.29
CA ALA A 108 6.59 1.40 6.10
C ALA A 108 6.56 0.13 6.97
N GLY A 109 7.59 -0.09 7.79
CA GLY A 109 7.67 -1.25 8.66
C GLY A 109 6.43 -1.50 9.52
N PRO A 110 5.95 -0.52 10.30
CA PRO A 110 4.75 -0.70 11.12
C PRO A 110 3.50 -1.06 10.30
N GLN A 111 3.32 -0.50 9.12
CA GLN A 111 2.19 -0.84 8.26
C GLN A 111 2.26 -2.28 7.73
N LEU A 112 3.47 -2.79 7.46
CA LEU A 112 3.62 -4.19 7.08
C LEU A 112 3.24 -5.12 8.23
N ILE A 113 3.69 -4.83 9.46
CA ILE A 113 3.34 -5.60 10.64
C ILE A 113 1.82 -5.59 10.84
N ALA A 114 1.19 -4.41 10.78
CA ALA A 114 -0.26 -4.28 10.87
C ALA A 114 -0.99 -5.10 9.79
N TYR A 115 -0.47 -5.11 8.57
CA TYR A 115 -1.03 -5.89 7.48
C TYR A 115 -0.95 -7.40 7.75
N LEU A 116 0.17 -7.90 8.25
CA LEU A 116 0.32 -9.32 8.61
C LEU A 116 -0.62 -9.72 9.75
N LEU A 117 -0.74 -8.88 10.79
CA LEU A 117 -1.69 -9.08 11.88
C LEU A 117 -3.15 -9.11 11.39
N GLN A 118 -3.50 -8.24 10.44
CA GLN A 118 -4.83 -8.25 9.82
C GLN A 118 -5.08 -9.53 9.02
N ILE A 119 -4.07 -10.08 8.34
CA ILE A 119 -4.21 -11.35 7.63
C ILE A 119 -4.45 -12.48 8.64
N ASP A 120 -3.69 -12.57 9.73
CA ASP A 120 -3.91 -13.59 10.76
C ASP A 120 -5.31 -13.50 11.35
N PHE A 121 -5.74 -12.29 11.72
CA PHE A 121 -7.10 -12.06 12.20
C PHE A 121 -8.16 -12.50 11.19
N TRP A 122 -8.01 -12.13 9.94
CA TRP A 122 -8.93 -12.52 8.87
C TRP A 122 -8.95 -14.04 8.66
N MET A 123 -7.80 -14.69 8.65
CA MET A 123 -7.72 -16.14 8.50
C MET A 123 -8.42 -16.88 9.65
N ARG A 124 -8.29 -16.40 10.88
CA ARG A 124 -8.98 -16.96 12.06
C ARG A 124 -10.49 -16.74 11.97
N GLU A 125 -10.91 -15.50 11.68
CA GLU A 125 -12.33 -15.13 11.62
C GLU A 125 -13.09 -15.91 10.55
N TYR A 126 -12.48 -16.09 9.38
CA TYR A 126 -13.10 -16.81 8.26
C TYR A 126 -12.70 -18.28 8.17
N GLN A 127 -11.98 -18.81 9.16
CA GLN A 127 -11.54 -20.20 9.23
C GLN A 127 -10.85 -20.66 7.93
N VAL A 128 -9.92 -19.84 7.43
CA VAL A 128 -9.21 -20.11 6.18
C VAL A 128 -8.22 -21.25 6.38
N GLU A 129 -8.37 -22.31 5.61
CA GLU A 129 -7.45 -23.44 5.57
C GLU A 129 -6.40 -23.24 4.48
N LEU A 130 -5.14 -23.51 4.83
CA LEU A 130 -4.04 -23.52 3.88
C LEU A 130 -3.86 -24.94 3.33
N LEU A 131 -3.98 -25.07 2.02
CA LEU A 131 -3.62 -26.30 1.31
C LEU A 131 -2.16 -26.19 0.89
N LEU A 132 -1.23 -26.63 1.75
CA LEU A 132 0.22 -26.60 1.53
C LEU A 132 0.73 -27.95 1.05
#